data_75c6e12d677488f0f51f82e525fd17d1
#
_entry.id   75c6e12d677488f0f51f82e525fd17d1
#
_cell.length_a   1.000
_cell.length_b   1.000
_cell.length_c   1.000
_cell.angle_alpha   90.00
_cell.angle_beta   90.00
_cell.angle_gamma   90.00
#
_symmetry.space_group_name_H-M   'P 1'
#
loop_
_entity.id
_entity.type
_entity.pdbx_description
1 polymer ?
#
loop_
_entity_poly.entity_id
_entity_poly.type
_entity_poly.pdbx_seq_one_letter_code
_entity_poly.pdbx_strand_id
1 'polypeptide(L)'
;MPATRAVRISRAGFSISMMSTEANSLSEQLTLRTGSRVDCTLEHTRLCLRRCDCTRDVPSGTRVPCLALTNIGVPVEHRRKGHARRAVRALVDVAAKQSTALIVENVVSPHMHALCTEMGAEPLWGSRPGANGANYWLPPKRGARWEDLAV
;
A
#
# COMPACT_ATOMS: atom_id res chain seq x y z
N MET A 1 -18.14 21.24 1.94
CA MET A 1 -17.88 20.21 2.95
C MET A 1 -17.14 19.09 2.27
N PRO A 2 -15.93 18.73 2.71
CA PRO A 2 -15.29 17.55 2.17
C PRO A 2 -16.15 16.33 2.50
N ALA A 3 -16.38 15.48 1.51
CA ALA A 3 -17.10 14.25 1.70
C ALA A 3 -16.35 13.38 2.71
N THR A 4 -17.01 12.99 3.77
CA THR A 4 -16.45 12.11 4.78
C THR A 4 -16.19 10.73 4.15
N ARG A 5 -14.92 10.32 4.10
CA ARG A 5 -14.54 9.03 3.53
C ARG A 5 -14.76 7.93 4.54
N ALA A 6 -15.59 6.95 4.20
CA ALA A 6 -15.77 5.78 5.04
C ALA A 6 -14.61 4.79 4.81
N VAL A 7 -13.89 4.47 5.87
CA VAL A 7 -12.90 3.39 5.88
C VAL A 7 -13.51 2.22 6.62
N ARG A 8 -13.65 1.10 5.93
CA ARG A 8 -14.11 -0.14 6.53
C ARG A 8 -12.92 -1.07 6.71
N ILE A 9 -12.60 -1.37 7.96
CA ILE A 9 -11.51 -2.27 8.30
C ILE A 9 -12.12 -3.58 8.82
N SER A 10 -11.78 -4.68 8.17
CA SER A 10 -12.14 -6.02 8.62
C SER A 10 -10.89 -6.73 9.14
N ARG A 11 -10.86 -6.99 10.44
CA ARG A 11 -9.87 -7.85 11.06
C ARG A 11 -10.51 -9.22 11.30
N ALA A 12 -9.90 -10.32 10.88
CA ALA A 12 -10.26 -11.70 11.24
C ALA A 12 -11.54 -11.84 12.10
N GLY A 13 -12.72 -11.62 11.51
CA GLY A 13 -14.01 -11.71 12.16
C GLY A 13 -14.59 -10.40 12.74
N PHE A 14 -13.89 -9.27 12.66
CA PHE A 14 -14.40 -7.97 13.09
C PHE A 14 -14.41 -6.98 11.92
N SER A 15 -15.57 -6.44 11.63
CA SER A 15 -15.74 -5.36 10.65
C SER A 15 -15.88 -4.04 11.43
N ILE A 16 -14.86 -3.19 11.37
CA ILE A 16 -14.92 -1.85 11.95
C ILE A 16 -15.13 -0.87 10.81
N SER A 17 -16.30 -0.23 10.78
CA SER A 17 -16.58 0.87 9.86
C SER A 17 -16.22 2.16 10.57
N MET A 18 -15.18 2.85 10.08
CA MET A 18 -14.76 4.13 10.62
C MET A 18 -14.75 5.18 9.53
N MET A 19 -15.31 6.34 9.85
CA MET A 19 -15.27 7.52 8.99
C MET A 19 -14.04 8.33 9.36
N SER A 20 -13.06 8.37 8.46
CA SER A 20 -11.86 9.16 8.64
C SER A 20 -11.52 9.90 7.35
N THR A 21 -11.21 11.18 7.50
CA THR A 21 -10.80 12.05 6.41
C THR A 21 -9.29 12.25 6.33
N GLU A 22 -8.54 11.76 7.32
CA GLU A 22 -7.13 12.08 7.48
C GLU A 22 -6.24 10.83 7.50
N ALA A 23 -5.06 10.94 6.88
CA ALA A 23 -4.05 9.88 6.85
C ALA A 23 -3.57 9.48 8.27
N ASN A 24 -3.63 10.40 9.25
CA ASN A 24 -3.32 10.09 10.66
C ASN A 24 -4.26 9.04 11.23
N SER A 25 -5.55 9.23 11.03
CA SER A 25 -6.58 8.32 11.51
C SER A 25 -6.48 6.95 10.84
N LEU A 26 -6.19 6.91 9.53
CA LEU A 26 -5.96 5.67 8.81
C LEU A 26 -4.70 4.97 9.33
N SER A 27 -3.62 5.72 9.60
CA SER A 27 -2.39 5.18 10.18
C SER A 27 -2.61 4.55 11.56
N GLU A 28 -3.39 5.21 12.42
CA GLU A 28 -3.73 4.68 13.74
C GLU A 28 -4.52 3.37 13.64
N GLN A 29 -5.46 3.29 12.70
CA GLN A 29 -6.27 2.12 12.47
C GLN A 29 -5.50 0.97 11.82
N LEU A 30 -4.52 1.28 10.99
CA LEU A 30 -3.66 0.31 10.32
C LEU A 30 -2.39 -0.03 11.10
N THR A 31 -2.39 0.15 12.42
CA THR A 31 -1.31 -0.34 13.28
C THR A 31 -1.34 -1.86 13.29
N LEU A 32 -0.48 -2.46 12.50
CA LEU A 32 -0.39 -3.90 12.33
C LEU A 32 0.88 -4.45 12.96
N ARG A 33 0.77 -5.64 13.56
CA ARG A 33 1.93 -6.43 13.93
C ARG A 33 2.49 -7.12 12.70
N THR A 34 3.79 -7.37 12.68
CA THR A 34 4.43 -8.18 11.63
C THR A 34 3.69 -9.52 11.46
N GLY A 35 3.41 -9.87 10.22
CA GLY A 35 2.62 -11.05 9.87
C GLY A 35 1.10 -10.86 9.89
N SER A 36 0.60 -9.75 10.40
CA SER A 36 -0.84 -9.46 10.41
C SER A 36 -1.34 -9.07 9.03
N ARG A 37 -2.53 -9.52 8.72
CA ARG A 37 -3.26 -9.20 7.49
C ARG A 37 -4.52 -8.44 7.80
N VAL A 38 -4.83 -7.43 7.00
CA VAL A 38 -6.04 -6.62 7.14
C VAL A 38 -6.66 -6.37 5.78
N ASP A 39 -7.97 -6.57 5.72
CA ASP A 39 -8.79 -6.15 4.59
C ASP A 39 -9.47 -4.83 4.97
N CYS A 40 -9.34 -3.82 4.11
CA CYS A 40 -10.00 -2.55 4.32
C CYS A 40 -10.60 -2.01 3.02
N THR A 41 -11.58 -1.13 3.17
CA THR A 41 -12.17 -0.43 2.03
C THR A 41 -12.01 1.06 2.24
N LEU A 42 -11.37 1.71 1.29
CA LEU A 42 -11.22 3.16 1.25
C LEU A 42 -12.07 3.70 0.09
N GLU A 43 -13.13 4.41 0.42
CA GLU A 43 -14.20 4.77 -0.52
C GLU A 43 -14.74 3.49 -1.20
N HIS A 44 -14.54 3.34 -2.51
CA HIS A 44 -14.96 2.18 -3.30
C HIS A 44 -13.82 1.19 -3.57
N THR A 45 -12.65 1.42 -2.98
CA THR A 45 -11.46 0.59 -3.24
C THR A 45 -11.25 -0.41 -2.12
N ARG A 46 -11.28 -1.69 -2.46
CA ARG A 46 -10.92 -2.78 -1.54
C ARG A 46 -9.42 -2.97 -1.55
N LEU A 47 -8.85 -3.04 -0.35
CA LEU A 47 -7.42 -3.19 -0.13
C LEU A 47 -7.17 -4.38 0.77
N CYS A 48 -6.20 -5.20 0.40
CA CYS A 48 -5.68 -6.26 1.24
C CYS A 48 -4.24 -5.91 1.62
N LEU A 49 -3.98 -5.76 2.91
CA LEU A 49 -2.71 -5.29 3.42
C LEU A 49 -2.08 -6.32 4.34
N ARG A 50 -0.76 -6.39 4.33
CA ARG A 50 0.02 -7.26 5.21
C ARG A 50 1.22 -6.49 5.76
N ARG A 51 1.49 -6.66 7.04
CA ARG A 51 2.72 -6.18 7.66
C ARG A 51 3.80 -7.25 7.56
N CYS A 52 4.94 -6.89 7.02
CA CYS A 52 6.07 -7.81 6.87
C CYS A 52 7.41 -7.09 6.98
N ASP A 53 8.47 -7.87 7.15
CA ASP A 53 9.84 -7.39 7.01
C ASP A 53 10.42 -7.95 5.72
N CYS A 54 10.91 -7.07 4.86
CA CYS A 54 11.57 -7.45 3.62
C CYS A 54 13.08 -7.52 3.82
N THR A 55 13.62 -8.72 3.75
CA THR A 55 15.07 -8.94 3.92
C THR A 55 15.71 -9.54 2.68
N ARG A 56 15.04 -10.48 2.06
CA ARG A 56 15.62 -11.27 0.95
C ARG A 56 15.84 -10.47 -0.34
N ASP A 57 15.11 -9.38 -0.51
CA ASP A 57 15.18 -8.55 -1.70
C ASP A 57 16.12 -7.35 -1.53
N VAL A 58 16.89 -7.33 -0.46
CA VAL A 58 17.87 -6.28 -0.15
C VAL A 58 19.28 -6.88 -0.19
N PRO A 59 20.19 -6.38 -1.05
CA PRO A 59 21.52 -6.96 -1.22
C PRO A 59 22.36 -7.04 0.05
N SER A 60 22.14 -6.10 0.96
CA SER A 60 22.87 -6.04 2.24
C SER A 60 22.31 -6.96 3.33
N GLY A 61 21.18 -7.65 3.06
CA GLY A 61 20.44 -8.39 4.09
C GLY A 61 19.79 -7.52 5.15
N THR A 62 19.73 -6.21 4.93
CA THR A 62 19.14 -5.25 5.86
C THR A 62 17.63 -5.44 5.94
N ARG A 63 17.09 -5.50 7.16
CA ARG A 63 15.65 -5.62 7.38
C ARG A 63 14.97 -4.28 7.20
N VAL A 64 13.93 -4.25 6.37
CA VAL A 64 13.10 -3.08 6.17
C VAL A 64 11.65 -3.43 6.53
N PRO A 65 11.05 -2.75 7.51
CA PRO A 65 9.64 -2.96 7.82
C PRO A 65 8.79 -2.47 6.67
N CYS A 66 7.82 -3.30 6.26
CA CYS A 66 7.02 -3.07 5.07
C CYS A 66 5.53 -3.14 5.36
N LEU A 67 4.79 -2.28 4.70
CA LEU A 67 3.36 -2.42 4.50
C LEU A 67 3.16 -2.93 3.06
N ALA A 68 2.69 -4.16 2.91
CA ALA A 68 2.49 -4.75 1.61
C ALA A 68 1.03 -4.67 1.18
N LEU A 69 0.78 -4.05 0.04
CA LEU A 69 -0.50 -4.09 -0.66
C LEU A 69 -0.51 -5.36 -1.52
N THR A 70 -1.24 -6.38 -1.06
CA THR A 70 -1.29 -7.69 -1.71
C THR A 70 -2.44 -7.83 -2.67
N ASN A 71 -3.48 -7.03 -2.53
CA ASN A 71 -4.61 -6.97 -3.45
C ASN A 71 -5.27 -5.59 -3.42
N ILE A 72 -5.73 -5.14 -4.58
CA ILE A 72 -6.49 -3.92 -4.74
C ILE A 72 -7.60 -4.15 -5.77
N GLY A 73 -8.80 -3.74 -5.46
CA GLY A 73 -9.94 -3.89 -6.33
C GLY A 73 -10.91 -2.71 -6.26
N VAL A 74 -11.32 -2.24 -7.42
CA VAL A 74 -12.36 -1.22 -7.56
C VAL A 74 -13.52 -1.84 -8.33
N PRO A 75 -14.77 -1.81 -7.80
CA PRO A 75 -15.94 -2.28 -8.52
C PRO A 75 -16.06 -1.63 -9.91
N VAL A 76 -16.56 -2.37 -10.88
CA VAL A 76 -16.62 -1.94 -12.29
C VAL A 76 -17.30 -0.57 -12.45
N GLU A 77 -18.40 -0.35 -11.73
CA GLU A 77 -19.18 0.90 -11.75
C GLU A 77 -18.43 2.11 -11.19
N HIS A 78 -17.35 1.88 -10.44
CA HIS A 78 -16.53 2.93 -9.82
C HIS A 78 -15.17 3.10 -10.46
N ARG A 79 -14.86 2.36 -11.51
CA ARG A 79 -13.56 2.43 -12.19
C ARG A 79 -13.39 3.72 -12.99
N ARG A 80 -12.13 4.07 -13.28
CA ARG A 80 -11.71 5.26 -14.05
C ARG A 80 -12.08 6.59 -13.40
N LYS A 81 -12.29 6.60 -12.10
CA LYS A 81 -12.59 7.81 -11.31
C LYS A 81 -11.44 8.19 -10.36
N GLY A 82 -10.29 7.55 -10.48
CA GLY A 82 -9.11 7.82 -9.65
C GLY A 82 -9.15 7.23 -8.25
N HIS A 83 -10.06 6.32 -7.95
CA HIS A 83 -10.18 5.71 -6.62
C HIS A 83 -8.93 4.91 -6.22
N ALA A 84 -8.41 4.07 -7.11
CA ALA A 84 -7.20 3.30 -6.84
C ALA A 84 -5.98 4.20 -6.58
N ARG A 85 -5.82 5.25 -7.36
CA ARG A 85 -4.73 6.24 -7.19
C ARG A 85 -4.82 6.91 -5.82
N ARG A 86 -5.99 7.39 -5.43
CA ARG A 86 -6.20 8.01 -4.11
C ARG A 86 -5.94 7.04 -2.97
N ALA A 87 -6.37 5.79 -3.11
CA ALA A 87 -6.13 4.75 -2.12
C ALA A 87 -4.63 4.47 -1.95
N VAL A 88 -3.90 4.30 -3.05
CA VAL A 88 -2.44 4.06 -3.00
C VAL A 88 -1.71 5.27 -2.41
N ARG A 89 -2.08 6.49 -2.76
CA ARG A 89 -1.51 7.71 -2.15
C ARG A 89 -1.75 7.76 -0.65
N ALA A 90 -2.94 7.42 -0.20
CA ALA A 90 -3.24 7.33 1.23
C ALA A 90 -2.36 6.29 1.93
N LEU A 91 -2.11 5.15 1.30
CA LEU A 91 -1.21 4.12 1.84
C LEU A 91 0.26 4.58 1.86
N VAL A 92 0.72 5.34 0.88
CA VAL A 92 2.06 5.95 0.90
C VAL A 92 2.21 6.85 2.12
N ASP A 93 1.21 7.70 2.40
CA ASP A 93 1.22 8.57 3.57
C ASP A 93 1.21 7.78 4.88
N VAL A 94 0.41 6.72 4.96
CA VAL A 94 0.39 5.82 6.12
C VAL A 94 1.75 5.17 6.34
N ALA A 95 2.34 4.63 5.29
CA ALA A 95 3.66 4.00 5.36
C ALA A 95 4.73 4.99 5.83
N ALA A 96 4.72 6.21 5.30
CA ALA A 96 5.63 7.26 5.72
C ALA A 96 5.52 7.58 7.21
N LYS A 97 4.28 7.69 7.74
CA LYS A 97 4.03 7.96 9.16
C LYS A 97 4.46 6.81 10.07
N GLN A 98 4.38 5.59 9.58
CA GLN A 98 4.78 4.39 10.30
C GLN A 98 6.26 4.04 10.12
N SER A 99 7.01 4.85 9.38
CA SER A 99 8.42 4.59 9.02
C SER A 99 8.59 3.22 8.35
N THR A 100 7.66 2.88 7.44
CA THR A 100 7.67 1.63 6.69
C THR A 100 7.75 1.90 5.20
N ALA A 101 8.23 0.91 4.45
CA ALA A 101 8.14 0.92 2.99
C ALA A 101 6.76 0.43 2.55
N LEU A 102 6.14 1.09 1.58
CA LEU A 102 4.97 0.55 0.90
C LEU A 102 5.43 -0.31 -0.28
N ILE A 103 5.00 -1.55 -0.27
CA ILE A 103 5.25 -2.50 -1.35
C ILE A 103 3.92 -2.84 -2.01
N VAL A 104 3.91 -2.89 -3.33
CA VAL A 104 2.79 -3.41 -4.11
C VAL A 104 3.22 -4.74 -4.69
N GLU A 105 2.60 -5.82 -4.24
CA GLU A 105 2.97 -7.18 -4.60
C GLU A 105 2.14 -7.71 -5.76
N ASN A 106 2.80 -8.53 -6.58
CA ASN A 106 2.17 -9.35 -7.60
C ASN A 106 1.30 -8.57 -8.58
N VAL A 107 1.85 -7.51 -9.14
CA VAL A 107 1.16 -6.65 -10.09
C VAL A 107 1.02 -7.37 -11.44
N VAL A 108 -0.21 -7.59 -11.87
CA VAL A 108 -0.52 -8.27 -13.16
C VAL A 108 -1.27 -7.36 -14.12
N SER A 109 -2.04 -6.41 -13.60
CA SER A 109 -2.84 -5.50 -14.42
C SER A 109 -1.98 -4.42 -15.09
N PRO A 110 -2.13 -4.17 -16.40
CA PRO A 110 -1.46 -3.05 -17.06
C PRO A 110 -1.78 -1.69 -16.42
N HIS A 111 -3.00 -1.51 -15.95
CA HIS A 111 -3.40 -0.28 -15.26
C HIS A 111 -2.66 -0.10 -13.93
N MET A 112 -2.44 -1.17 -13.20
CA MET A 112 -1.71 -1.11 -11.94
C MET A 112 -0.22 -0.88 -12.15
N HIS A 113 0.39 -1.48 -13.19
CA HIS A 113 1.76 -1.17 -13.61
C HIS A 113 1.91 0.31 -13.94
N ALA A 114 0.99 0.86 -14.74
CA ALA A 114 1.00 2.28 -15.11
C ALA A 114 0.86 3.17 -13.87
N LEU A 115 -0.03 2.85 -12.96
CA LEU A 115 -0.21 3.58 -11.70
C LEU A 115 1.06 3.58 -10.86
N CYS A 116 1.69 2.43 -10.67
CA CYS A 116 2.96 2.33 -9.95
C CYS A 116 4.04 3.21 -10.59
N THR A 117 4.17 3.16 -11.91
CA THR A 117 5.15 3.98 -12.66
C THR A 117 4.87 5.47 -12.49
N GLU A 118 3.63 5.90 -12.63
CA GLU A 118 3.24 7.31 -12.46
C GLU A 118 3.52 7.83 -11.04
N MET A 119 3.40 6.98 -10.04
CA MET A 119 3.65 7.33 -8.65
C MET A 119 5.13 7.26 -8.26
N GLY A 120 6.01 6.97 -9.21
CA GLY A 120 7.44 6.89 -8.97
C GLY A 120 7.88 5.61 -8.25
N ALA A 121 7.09 4.54 -8.37
CA ALA A 121 7.45 3.25 -7.83
C ALA A 121 8.68 2.68 -8.52
N GLU A 122 9.52 2.01 -7.76
CA GLU A 122 10.69 1.31 -8.24
C GLU A 122 10.46 -0.20 -8.17
N PRO A 123 10.91 -0.98 -9.16
CA PRO A 123 10.80 -2.42 -9.07
C PRO A 123 11.66 -2.93 -7.91
N LEU A 124 11.11 -3.85 -7.13
CA LEU A 124 11.86 -4.53 -6.11
C LEU A 124 12.94 -5.42 -6.75
N TRP A 125 13.95 -5.71 -5.97
CA TRP A 125 15.07 -6.54 -6.38
C TRP A 125 14.61 -7.86 -7.00
N GLY A 126 15.04 -8.12 -8.23
CA GLY A 126 14.62 -9.30 -9.00
C GLY A 126 13.32 -9.15 -9.76
N SER A 127 12.58 -8.07 -9.58
CA SER A 127 11.37 -7.78 -10.36
C SER A 127 11.71 -7.00 -11.63
N ARG A 128 11.01 -7.29 -12.71
CA ARG A 128 11.09 -6.52 -13.96
C ARG A 128 9.91 -5.57 -14.06
N PRO A 129 10.11 -4.27 -14.36
CA PRO A 129 9.01 -3.36 -14.58
C PRO A 129 8.07 -3.87 -15.68
N GLY A 130 6.76 -3.84 -15.42
CA GLY A 130 5.74 -4.30 -16.35
C GLY A 130 5.62 -5.81 -16.51
N ALA A 131 6.47 -6.61 -15.87
CA ALA A 131 6.37 -8.06 -15.93
C ALA A 131 5.17 -8.56 -15.12
N ASN A 132 4.57 -9.66 -15.57
CA ASN A 132 3.47 -10.30 -14.84
C ASN A 132 3.95 -10.78 -13.46
N GLY A 133 3.28 -10.29 -12.41
CA GLY A 133 3.66 -10.61 -11.04
C GLY A 133 4.80 -9.77 -10.47
N ALA A 134 5.16 -8.66 -11.09
CA ALA A 134 6.19 -7.76 -10.57
C ALA A 134 5.79 -7.17 -9.21
N ASN A 135 6.80 -6.97 -8.36
CA ASN A 135 6.68 -6.29 -7.10
C ASN A 135 7.33 -4.90 -7.20
N TYR A 136 6.68 -3.91 -6.63
CA TYR A 136 7.15 -2.53 -6.63
C TYR A 136 7.28 -1.98 -5.22
N TRP A 137 8.25 -1.10 -5.05
CA TRP A 137 8.38 -0.26 -3.87
C TRP A 137 7.97 1.17 -4.21
N LEU A 138 7.09 1.73 -3.38
CA LEU A 138 6.75 3.15 -3.46
C LEU A 138 7.49 3.90 -2.36
N PRO A 139 8.45 4.77 -2.70
CA PRO A 139 9.17 5.56 -1.73
C PRO A 139 8.23 6.55 -1.04
N PRO A 140 8.41 6.81 0.27
CA PRO A 140 7.54 7.72 1.02
C PRO A 140 7.66 9.17 0.55
N LYS A 141 8.79 9.52 -0.03
CA LYS A 141 9.06 10.84 -0.64
C LYS A 141 10.02 10.68 -1.80
N ARG A 142 9.98 11.64 -2.70
CA ARG A 142 10.90 11.68 -3.85
C ARG A 142 12.36 11.68 -3.38
N GLY A 143 13.17 10.80 -3.92
CA GLY A 143 14.59 10.67 -3.57
C GLY A 143 14.88 9.86 -2.30
N ALA A 144 13.87 9.36 -1.60
CA ALA A 144 14.08 8.41 -0.51
C ALA A 144 14.72 7.13 -1.03
N ARG A 145 15.64 6.57 -0.26
CA ARG A 145 16.28 5.31 -0.58
C ARG A 145 15.80 4.21 0.35
N TRP A 146 15.84 3.00 -0.13
CA TRP A 146 15.46 1.82 0.64
C TRP A 146 16.23 1.72 1.96
N GLU A 147 17.52 1.99 1.92
CA GLU A 147 18.42 1.93 3.07
C GLU A 147 18.03 2.93 4.18
N ASP A 148 17.40 4.04 3.83
CA ASP A 148 16.94 5.05 4.79
C ASP A 148 15.80 4.53 5.68
N LEU A 149 15.13 3.45 5.28
CA LEU A 149 14.04 2.81 6.01
C LEU A 149 14.51 1.59 6.82
N ALA A 150 15.75 1.20 6.66
CA ALA A 150 16.32 0.03 7.34
C ALA A 150 16.37 0.21 8.86
N VAL A 151 16.09 -0.85 9.56
CA VAL A 151 16.12 -0.92 11.02
C VAL A 151 17.39 -1.62 11.48
#